data_0d365ef92c10be9151e9a824e8a0f608
#
_entry.id   0d365ef92c10be9151e9a824e8a0f608
#
_cell.length_a   1.000
_cell.length_b   1.000
_cell.length_c   1.000
_cell.angle_alpha   90.00
_cell.angle_beta   90.00
_cell.angle_gamma   90.00
#
_symmetry.space_group_name_H-M   'P 1'
#
loop_
_entity.id
_entity.type
_entity.pdbx_description
1 polymer ?
#
loop_
_entity_poly.entity_id
_entity_poly.type
_entity_poly.pdbx_seq_one_letter_code
_entity_poly.pdbx_strand_id
1 'polypeptide(L)'
;RRVGAELRAEVTLARLGGDAFVVILTGMKRPEDIEHFVRRLLAAASAPVTVDGYAPRHISASIGVTIYPQDDSDADQLIRHADQAMYAAKQAGKNRYQIFDIERHVAVQSQLQSIETLRQALALGQFVLHYQPKVNLRTGAVVGAEALIRWLNPEQGLLPPGAFLPLIDGHPLAIAVGEWVIRQAIAQSNLWQAEGLILPV
;
A
#
# COMPACT_ATOMS: atom_id res chain seq x y z
N ARG A 1 -16.15 28.27 -18.77
CA ARG A 1 -16.43 29.64 -18.29
C ARG A 1 -16.89 29.65 -16.81
N ARG A 2 -17.76 28.76 -16.31
CA ARG A 2 -18.24 28.76 -14.91
C ARG A 2 -17.14 28.47 -13.88
N VAL A 3 -16.35 27.43 -14.11
CA VAL A 3 -15.19 27.11 -13.26
C VAL A 3 -14.20 28.29 -13.24
N GLY A 4 -13.95 28.92 -14.41
CA GLY A 4 -13.09 30.09 -14.50
C GLY A 4 -13.58 31.32 -13.74
N ALA A 5 -14.88 31.47 -13.54
CA ALA A 5 -15.44 32.63 -12.79
C ALA A 5 -15.23 32.51 -11.26
N GLU A 6 -15.05 31.28 -10.74
CA GLU A 6 -14.77 31.02 -9.33
C GLU A 6 -13.27 31.12 -8.98
N LEU A 7 -12.39 31.24 -10.01
CA LEU A 7 -10.96 31.25 -9.85
C LEU A 7 -10.44 32.68 -9.58
N ARG A 8 -9.65 32.82 -8.52
CA ARG A 8 -8.90 34.05 -8.21
C ARG A 8 -7.65 34.13 -9.09
N ALA A 9 -6.97 35.26 -9.11
CA ALA A 9 -5.75 35.50 -9.93
C ALA A 9 -4.59 34.52 -9.68
N GLU A 10 -4.61 33.79 -8.58
CA GLU A 10 -3.58 32.85 -8.16
C GLU A 10 -3.88 31.39 -8.56
N VAL A 11 -4.83 31.15 -9.46
CA VAL A 11 -5.24 29.82 -9.87
C VAL A 11 -4.93 29.58 -11.34
N THR A 12 -4.20 28.52 -11.64
CA THR A 12 -3.98 28.07 -13.00
C THR A 12 -4.96 26.97 -13.38
N LEU A 13 -5.69 27.16 -14.49
CA LEU A 13 -6.59 26.15 -15.04
C LEU A 13 -6.06 25.69 -16.40
N ALA A 14 -5.82 24.39 -16.53
CA ALA A 14 -5.43 23.76 -17.78
C ALA A 14 -6.42 22.66 -18.16
N ARG A 15 -6.65 22.46 -19.46
CA ARG A 15 -7.43 21.34 -20.01
C ARG A 15 -6.46 20.28 -20.50
N LEU A 16 -6.50 19.09 -19.94
CA LEU A 16 -5.65 17.96 -20.34
C LEU A 16 -6.15 17.22 -21.59
N GLY A 17 -7.46 17.22 -21.79
CA GLY A 17 -8.11 16.57 -22.94
C GLY A 17 -9.53 16.11 -22.57
N GLY A 18 -10.40 15.95 -23.58
CA GLY A 18 -11.77 15.50 -23.35
C GLY A 18 -12.51 16.38 -22.34
N ASP A 19 -12.94 15.80 -21.24
CA ASP A 19 -13.63 16.42 -20.11
C ASP A 19 -12.73 16.64 -18.87
N ALA A 20 -11.42 16.36 -19.00
CA ALA A 20 -10.46 16.46 -17.90
C ALA A 20 -9.78 17.84 -17.85
N PHE A 21 -9.76 18.40 -16.65
CA PHE A 21 -9.13 19.70 -16.33
C PHE A 21 -8.21 19.53 -15.12
N VAL A 22 -7.11 20.28 -15.10
CA VAL A 22 -6.22 20.43 -13.95
C VAL A 22 -6.34 21.86 -13.43
N VAL A 23 -6.42 21.98 -12.12
CA VAL A 23 -6.40 23.24 -11.40
C VAL A 23 -5.22 23.24 -10.45
N ILE A 24 -4.35 24.22 -10.58
CA ILE A 24 -3.23 24.42 -9.65
C ILE A 24 -3.60 25.60 -8.74
N LEU A 25 -3.60 25.32 -7.45
CA LEU A 25 -3.86 26.30 -6.39
C LEU A 25 -2.55 26.63 -5.69
N THR A 26 -2.26 27.91 -5.56
CA THR A 26 -1.09 28.40 -4.82
C THR A 26 -1.54 29.25 -3.63
N GLY A 27 -0.64 29.38 -2.63
CA GLY A 27 -0.91 30.24 -1.47
C GLY A 27 -1.92 29.70 -0.46
N MET A 28 -2.35 28.41 -0.56
CA MET A 28 -3.20 27.76 0.43
C MET A 28 -2.35 27.45 1.68
N LYS A 29 -2.76 28.00 2.82
CA LYS A 29 -1.99 27.86 4.07
C LYS A 29 -2.54 26.80 5.01
N ARG A 30 -3.81 26.43 4.86
CA ARG A 30 -4.49 25.49 5.75
C ARG A 30 -5.29 24.46 4.94
N PRO A 31 -5.38 23.23 5.41
CA PRO A 31 -6.17 22.17 4.76
C PRO A 31 -7.63 22.57 4.54
N GLU A 32 -8.23 23.31 5.48
CA GLU A 32 -9.62 23.77 5.40
C GLU A 32 -9.86 24.73 4.22
N ASP A 33 -8.86 25.51 3.86
CA ASP A 33 -8.95 26.43 2.71
C ASP A 33 -9.04 25.64 1.40
N ILE A 34 -8.34 24.53 1.30
CA ILE A 34 -8.36 23.58 0.16
C ILE A 34 -9.73 22.94 0.06
N GLU A 35 -10.25 22.39 1.16
CA GLU A 35 -11.57 21.75 1.19
C GLU A 35 -12.67 22.74 0.80
N HIS A 36 -12.62 23.94 1.35
CA HIS A 36 -13.60 24.98 1.03
C HIS A 36 -13.59 25.32 -0.46
N PHE A 37 -12.39 25.46 -1.04
CA PHE A 37 -12.24 25.73 -2.46
C PHE A 37 -12.78 24.59 -3.32
N VAL A 38 -12.42 23.36 -3.01
CA VAL A 38 -12.82 22.18 -3.78
C VAL A 38 -14.35 21.98 -3.71
N ARG A 39 -14.98 22.21 -2.54
CA ARG A 39 -16.44 22.15 -2.39
C ARG A 39 -17.14 23.22 -3.24
N ARG A 40 -16.61 24.44 -3.30
CA ARG A 40 -17.14 25.50 -4.18
C ARG A 40 -16.99 25.13 -5.65
N LEU A 41 -15.84 24.58 -6.03
CA LEU A 41 -15.59 24.14 -7.40
C LEU A 41 -16.56 23.02 -7.80
N LEU A 42 -16.81 22.06 -6.91
CA LEU A 42 -17.76 20.98 -7.12
C LEU A 42 -19.19 21.51 -7.28
N ALA A 43 -19.59 22.43 -6.43
CA ALA A 43 -20.91 23.06 -6.50
C ALA A 43 -21.10 23.83 -7.83
N ALA A 44 -20.09 24.60 -8.24
CA ALA A 44 -20.11 25.33 -9.51
C ALA A 44 -20.18 24.39 -10.73
N ALA A 45 -19.48 23.25 -10.68
CA ALA A 45 -19.50 22.24 -11.74
C ALA A 45 -20.87 21.54 -11.82
N SER A 46 -21.52 21.30 -10.67
CA SER A 46 -22.81 20.58 -10.56
C SER A 46 -24.04 21.46 -10.79
N ALA A 47 -23.88 22.79 -10.86
CA ALA A 47 -24.98 23.68 -11.12
C ALA A 47 -25.64 23.41 -12.49
N PRO A 48 -26.99 23.47 -12.61
CA PRO A 48 -27.70 23.20 -13.84
C PRO A 48 -27.19 24.06 -15.03
N VAL A 49 -27.02 23.46 -16.18
CA VAL A 49 -26.64 24.17 -17.42
C VAL A 49 -27.89 24.36 -18.24
N THR A 50 -28.29 25.60 -18.48
CA THR A 50 -29.32 25.98 -19.44
C THR A 50 -28.66 26.22 -20.79
N VAL A 51 -29.19 25.61 -21.82
CA VAL A 51 -28.87 25.88 -23.24
C VAL A 51 -30.17 26.29 -23.89
N ASP A 52 -30.15 27.38 -24.66
CA ASP A 52 -31.34 27.91 -25.32
C ASP A 52 -32.05 26.81 -26.12
N GLY A 53 -33.35 26.65 -25.88
CA GLY A 53 -34.18 25.63 -26.51
C GLY A 53 -34.16 24.24 -25.89
N TYR A 54 -33.42 24.03 -24.77
CA TYR A 54 -33.34 22.73 -24.10
C TYR A 54 -33.65 22.84 -22.60
N ALA A 55 -34.17 21.75 -22.03
CA ALA A 55 -34.34 21.64 -20.58
C ALA A 55 -32.97 21.71 -19.86
N PRO A 56 -32.93 22.27 -18.63
CA PRO A 56 -31.70 22.34 -17.86
C PRO A 56 -31.06 20.97 -17.69
N ARG A 57 -29.75 20.87 -17.99
CA ARG A 57 -28.95 19.63 -17.86
C ARG A 57 -28.13 19.67 -16.60
N HIS A 58 -28.20 18.61 -15.82
CA HIS A 58 -27.33 18.39 -14.67
C HIS A 58 -26.08 17.63 -15.12
N ILE A 59 -24.93 18.17 -14.80
CA ILE A 59 -23.63 17.51 -14.94
C ILE A 59 -23.03 17.37 -13.56
N SER A 60 -22.12 16.42 -13.38
CA SER A 60 -21.40 16.27 -12.12
C SER A 60 -19.91 16.20 -12.41
N ALA A 61 -19.10 16.60 -11.44
CA ALA A 61 -17.67 16.47 -11.48
C ALA A 61 -17.20 15.47 -10.40
N SER A 62 -16.10 14.81 -10.67
CA SER A 62 -15.32 14.11 -9.65
C SER A 62 -13.95 14.76 -9.62
N ILE A 63 -13.45 15.09 -8.43
CA ILE A 63 -12.24 15.87 -8.24
C ILE A 63 -11.26 15.03 -7.42
N GLY A 64 -10.05 14.85 -7.92
CA GLY A 64 -8.93 14.34 -7.16
C GLY A 64 -8.00 15.48 -6.78
N VAL A 65 -7.45 15.42 -5.59
CA VAL A 65 -6.60 16.46 -5.01
C VAL A 65 -5.33 15.80 -4.50
N THR A 66 -4.18 16.38 -4.81
CA THR A 66 -2.92 16.12 -4.12
C THR A 66 -2.35 17.42 -3.59
N ILE A 67 -1.53 17.38 -2.55
CA ILE A 67 -1.10 18.56 -1.81
C ILE A 67 0.43 18.55 -1.67
N TYR A 68 1.09 19.46 -2.36
CA TYR A 68 2.52 19.71 -2.17
C TYR A 68 2.74 20.68 -0.98
N PRO A 69 3.72 20.49 -0.11
CA PRO A 69 4.78 19.46 -0.13
C PRO A 69 4.49 18.19 0.68
N GLN A 70 3.25 17.92 1.08
CA GLN A 70 2.91 16.65 1.74
C GLN A 70 3.19 15.46 0.80
N ASP A 71 2.79 15.61 -0.45
CA ASP A 71 3.21 14.79 -1.56
C ASP A 71 4.36 15.54 -2.28
N ASP A 72 5.61 15.18 -2.00
CA ASP A 72 6.81 15.81 -2.52
C ASP A 72 7.28 15.21 -3.86
N SER A 73 6.41 14.47 -4.51
CA SER A 73 6.65 13.87 -5.82
C SER A 73 6.87 14.92 -6.90
N ASP A 74 7.42 14.49 -8.03
CA ASP A 74 7.55 15.33 -9.21
C ASP A 74 6.18 15.71 -9.82
N ALA A 75 6.17 16.68 -10.73
CA ALA A 75 4.94 17.22 -11.32
C ALA A 75 4.09 16.15 -12.04
N ASP A 76 4.74 15.20 -12.72
CA ASP A 76 4.05 14.12 -13.42
C ASP A 76 3.44 13.11 -12.42
N GLN A 77 4.10 12.85 -11.32
CA GLN A 77 3.59 12.01 -10.23
C GLN A 77 2.42 12.69 -9.52
N LEU A 78 2.53 14.00 -9.21
CA LEU A 78 1.42 14.75 -8.59
C LEU A 78 0.15 14.70 -9.45
N ILE A 79 0.28 14.83 -10.79
CA ILE A 79 -0.86 14.70 -11.70
C ILE A 79 -1.44 13.28 -11.64
N ARG A 80 -0.61 12.23 -11.64
CA ARG A 80 -1.06 10.84 -11.52
C ARG A 80 -1.76 10.56 -10.19
N HIS A 81 -1.26 11.10 -9.10
CA HIS A 81 -1.85 10.96 -7.76
C HIS A 81 -3.22 11.65 -7.68
N ALA A 82 -3.32 12.85 -8.25
CA ALA A 82 -4.61 13.53 -8.37
C ALA A 82 -5.59 12.74 -9.25
N ASP A 83 -5.15 12.14 -10.35
CA ASP A 83 -5.99 11.29 -11.21
C ASP A 83 -6.48 10.03 -10.49
N GLN A 84 -5.60 9.36 -9.73
CA GLN A 84 -5.97 8.22 -8.88
C GLN A 84 -7.03 8.58 -7.85
N ALA A 85 -6.86 9.72 -7.18
CA ALA A 85 -7.84 10.22 -6.22
C ALA A 85 -9.17 10.57 -6.90
N MET A 86 -9.15 11.18 -8.10
CA MET A 86 -10.34 11.45 -8.90
C MET A 86 -11.06 10.14 -9.28
N TYR A 87 -10.32 9.11 -9.67
CA TYR A 87 -10.89 7.81 -9.98
C TYR A 87 -11.56 7.18 -8.74
N ALA A 88 -10.93 7.27 -7.57
CA ALA A 88 -11.53 6.84 -6.31
C ALA A 88 -12.83 7.60 -6.01
N ALA A 89 -12.86 8.92 -6.24
CA ALA A 89 -14.08 9.72 -6.12
C ALA A 89 -15.19 9.27 -7.08
N LYS A 90 -14.84 8.85 -8.32
CA LYS A 90 -15.80 8.28 -9.30
C LYS A 90 -16.37 6.95 -8.82
N GLN A 91 -15.53 6.06 -8.28
CA GLN A 91 -15.95 4.75 -7.76
C GLN A 91 -16.82 4.89 -6.51
N ALA A 92 -16.55 5.87 -5.66
CA ALA A 92 -17.32 6.14 -4.44
C ALA A 92 -18.70 6.78 -4.69
N GLY A 93 -19.14 6.92 -5.96
CA GLY A 93 -20.49 7.41 -6.31
C GLY A 93 -20.51 8.76 -7.01
N LYS A 94 -19.40 9.23 -7.54
CA LYS A 94 -19.26 10.49 -8.32
C LYS A 94 -19.68 11.74 -7.52
N ASN A 95 -19.66 12.90 -8.16
CA ASN A 95 -20.08 14.20 -7.58
C ASN A 95 -19.46 14.50 -6.22
N ARG A 96 -18.17 14.24 -6.10
CA ARG A 96 -17.39 14.42 -4.87
C ARG A 96 -15.92 14.68 -5.18
N TYR A 97 -15.17 15.02 -4.16
CA TYR A 97 -13.72 15.07 -4.22
C TYR A 97 -13.11 13.98 -3.33
N GLN A 98 -11.87 13.63 -3.64
CA GLN A 98 -11.00 12.78 -2.84
C GLN A 98 -9.62 13.42 -2.78
N ILE A 99 -9.05 13.50 -1.59
CA ILE A 99 -7.64 13.89 -1.40
C ILE A 99 -6.79 12.61 -1.49
N PHE A 100 -5.69 12.68 -2.22
CA PHE A 100 -4.72 11.60 -2.30
C PHE A 100 -4.03 11.44 -0.95
N ASP A 101 -4.05 10.22 -0.42
CA ASP A 101 -3.42 9.87 0.84
C ASP A 101 -2.04 9.29 0.56
N ILE A 102 -1.02 10.14 0.61
CA ILE A 102 0.37 9.76 0.33
C ILE A 102 0.89 8.78 1.37
N GLU A 103 0.53 8.92 2.65
CA GLU A 103 1.00 8.03 3.71
C GLU A 103 0.49 6.61 3.47
N ARG A 104 -0.79 6.49 3.16
CA ARG A 104 -1.39 5.20 2.81
C ARG A 104 -0.79 4.63 1.53
N HIS A 105 -0.53 5.45 0.52
CA HIS A 105 0.10 5.01 -0.73
C HIS A 105 1.49 4.43 -0.47
N VAL A 106 2.33 5.15 0.26
CA VAL A 106 3.68 4.71 0.63
C VAL A 106 3.64 3.43 1.47
N ALA A 107 2.72 3.34 2.44
CA ALA A 107 2.57 2.14 3.27
C ALA A 107 2.20 0.91 2.43
N VAL A 108 1.26 1.03 1.50
CA VAL A 108 0.85 -0.06 0.59
C VAL A 108 2.01 -0.46 -0.33
N GLN A 109 2.73 0.49 -0.91
CA GLN A 109 3.89 0.22 -1.77
C GLN A 109 5.00 -0.49 -0.99
N SER A 110 5.31 -0.03 0.22
CA SER A 110 6.32 -0.66 1.09
C SER A 110 5.93 -2.10 1.46
N GLN A 111 4.65 -2.33 1.77
CA GLN A 111 4.17 -3.69 2.06
C GLN A 111 4.29 -4.62 0.85
N LEU A 112 3.89 -4.17 -0.34
CA LEU A 112 4.03 -4.94 -1.58
C LEU A 112 5.50 -5.28 -1.89
N GLN A 113 6.40 -4.30 -1.71
CA GLN A 113 7.83 -4.50 -1.87
C GLN A 113 8.37 -5.54 -0.88
N SER A 114 7.95 -5.47 0.38
CA SER A 114 8.36 -6.42 1.42
C SER A 114 7.90 -7.85 1.10
N ILE A 115 6.66 -8.01 0.65
CA ILE A 115 6.13 -9.32 0.23
C ILE A 115 6.93 -9.88 -0.95
N GLU A 116 7.26 -9.06 -1.95
CA GLU A 116 8.04 -9.48 -3.10
C GLU A 116 9.47 -9.89 -2.70
N THR A 117 10.09 -9.12 -1.81
CA THR A 117 11.41 -9.45 -1.25
C THR A 117 11.40 -10.81 -0.54
N LEU A 118 10.37 -11.09 0.28
CA LEU A 118 10.21 -12.37 0.96
C LEU A 118 9.92 -13.53 -0.02
N ARG A 119 9.18 -13.28 -1.09
CA ARG A 119 8.97 -14.28 -2.15
C ARG A 119 10.28 -14.67 -2.82
N GLN A 120 11.11 -13.68 -3.13
CA GLN A 120 12.44 -13.91 -3.71
C GLN A 120 13.35 -14.62 -2.72
N ALA A 121 13.31 -14.26 -1.43
CA ALA A 121 14.06 -14.94 -0.38
C ALA A 121 13.73 -16.44 -0.31
N LEU A 122 12.45 -16.80 -0.42
CA LEU A 122 12.02 -18.20 -0.46
C LEU A 122 12.56 -18.93 -1.71
N ALA A 123 12.46 -18.29 -2.87
CA ALA A 123 12.94 -18.87 -4.13
C ALA A 123 14.47 -19.04 -4.17
N LEU A 124 15.21 -18.12 -3.55
CA LEU A 124 16.67 -18.12 -3.48
C LEU A 124 17.25 -18.98 -2.32
N GLY A 125 16.39 -19.63 -1.53
CA GLY A 125 16.83 -20.48 -0.42
C GLY A 125 17.48 -19.71 0.73
N GLN A 126 17.06 -18.47 0.97
CA GLN A 126 17.62 -17.61 2.02
C GLN A 126 17.03 -17.89 3.40
N PHE A 127 16.05 -18.78 3.51
CA PHE A 127 15.54 -19.21 4.81
C PHE A 127 16.32 -20.41 5.34
N VAL A 128 16.52 -20.45 6.65
CA VAL A 128 17.13 -21.58 7.36
C VAL A 128 16.32 -21.88 8.62
N LEU A 129 16.42 -23.11 9.12
CA LEU A 129 15.86 -23.50 10.40
C LEU A 129 16.97 -23.59 11.45
N HIS A 130 16.75 -22.92 12.57
CA HIS A 130 17.50 -23.16 13.80
C HIS A 130 16.65 -24.05 14.70
N TYR A 131 17.30 -24.95 15.44
CA TYR A 131 16.63 -25.92 16.27
C TYR A 131 16.94 -25.65 17.74
N GLN A 132 15.90 -25.36 18.51
CA GLN A 132 16.03 -25.17 19.95
C GLN A 132 15.63 -26.46 20.68
N PRO A 133 16.54 -27.05 21.50
CA PRO A 133 16.24 -28.27 22.22
C PRO A 133 15.20 -28.04 23.30
N LYS A 134 14.22 -28.95 23.41
CA LYS A 134 13.27 -29.04 24.52
C LYS A 134 13.82 -30.02 25.56
N VAL A 135 14.06 -29.54 26.76
CA VAL A 135 14.70 -30.32 27.81
C VAL A 135 13.71 -30.62 28.94
N ASN A 136 13.67 -31.88 29.37
CA ASN A 136 12.94 -32.25 30.58
C ASN A 136 13.71 -31.73 31.81
N LEU A 137 13.16 -30.76 32.52
CA LEU A 137 13.82 -30.09 33.64
C LEU A 137 14.14 -31.02 34.83
N ARG A 138 13.43 -32.15 34.96
CA ARG A 138 13.65 -33.11 36.06
C ARG A 138 14.79 -34.08 35.74
N THR A 139 14.95 -34.48 34.49
CA THR A 139 15.91 -35.52 34.09
C THR A 139 17.13 -34.95 33.36
N GLY A 140 17.07 -33.72 32.87
CA GLY A 140 18.06 -33.11 32.00
C GLY A 140 18.06 -33.68 30.55
N ALA A 141 17.18 -34.64 30.26
CA ALA A 141 17.13 -35.26 28.94
C ALA A 141 16.48 -34.34 27.90
N VAL A 142 17.07 -34.31 26.69
CA VAL A 142 16.45 -33.67 25.53
C VAL A 142 15.31 -34.54 25.03
N VAL A 143 14.10 -33.99 24.96
CA VAL A 143 12.86 -34.70 24.59
C VAL A 143 12.31 -34.30 23.22
N GLY A 144 12.91 -33.31 22.59
CA GLY A 144 12.51 -32.84 21.25
C GLY A 144 13.29 -31.58 20.87
N ALA A 145 12.96 -31.03 19.71
CA ALA A 145 13.46 -29.75 19.26
C ALA A 145 12.33 -28.87 18.71
N GLU A 146 12.49 -27.59 18.74
CA GLU A 146 11.60 -26.64 18.07
C GLU A 146 12.33 -26.05 16.86
N ALA A 147 11.71 -26.20 15.67
CA ALA A 147 12.23 -25.62 14.44
C ALA A 147 11.82 -24.14 14.36
N LEU A 148 12.80 -23.27 14.39
CA LEU A 148 12.63 -21.83 14.40
C LEU A 148 13.22 -21.25 13.12
N ILE A 149 12.32 -20.74 12.25
CA ILE A 149 12.74 -20.12 10.99
C ILE A 149 13.61 -18.89 11.23
N ARG A 150 14.61 -18.70 10.38
CA ARG A 150 15.47 -17.52 10.30
C ARG A 150 15.63 -17.13 8.84
N TRP A 151 15.80 -15.85 8.57
CA TRP A 151 16.08 -15.34 7.24
C TRP A 151 17.53 -14.84 7.17
N LEU A 152 18.31 -15.44 6.29
CA LEU A 152 19.65 -14.99 5.92
C LEU A 152 19.51 -13.84 4.91
N ASN A 153 19.16 -12.65 5.39
CA ASN A 153 19.01 -11.48 4.54
C ASN A 153 20.41 -11.00 4.09
N PRO A 154 20.65 -10.79 2.78
CA PRO A 154 21.96 -10.41 2.27
C PRO A 154 22.48 -9.07 2.81
N GLU A 155 21.58 -8.14 3.15
CA GLU A 155 21.93 -6.79 3.62
C GLU A 155 21.93 -6.67 5.15
N GLN A 156 20.96 -7.35 5.80
CA GLN A 156 20.71 -7.20 7.24
C GLN A 156 21.22 -8.38 8.08
N GLY A 157 21.75 -9.42 7.42
CA GLY A 157 22.20 -10.62 8.10
C GLY A 157 21.09 -11.54 8.57
N LEU A 158 21.28 -12.23 9.68
CA LEU A 158 20.33 -13.21 10.21
C LEU A 158 19.16 -12.54 10.94
N LEU A 159 17.98 -12.61 10.36
CA LEU A 159 16.76 -12.03 10.91
C LEU A 159 15.89 -13.06 11.63
N PRO A 160 15.33 -12.72 12.82
CA PRO A 160 14.38 -13.57 13.55
C PRO A 160 12.98 -13.50 12.90
N PRO A 161 12.12 -14.50 13.17
CA PRO A 161 10.78 -14.59 12.57
C PRO A 161 9.89 -13.36 12.82
N GLY A 162 10.01 -12.71 13.98
CA GLY A 162 9.26 -11.49 14.30
C GLY A 162 9.57 -10.31 13.39
N ALA A 163 10.70 -10.31 12.67
CA ALA A 163 11.07 -9.24 11.76
C ALA A 163 10.39 -9.36 10.38
N PHE A 164 9.92 -10.54 9.96
CA PHE A 164 9.41 -10.75 8.61
C PHE A 164 8.07 -11.51 8.53
N LEU A 165 7.74 -12.41 9.44
CA LEU A 165 6.47 -13.13 9.40
C LEU A 165 5.23 -12.22 9.47
N PRO A 166 5.20 -11.14 10.27
CA PRO A 166 4.07 -10.22 10.29
C PRO A 166 3.80 -9.56 8.94
N LEU A 167 4.81 -9.43 8.06
CA LEU A 167 4.67 -8.81 6.74
C LEU A 167 3.85 -9.66 5.76
N ILE A 168 3.74 -10.97 6.01
CA ILE A 168 3.01 -11.93 5.18
C ILE A 168 1.80 -12.53 5.91
N ASP A 169 1.45 -12.01 7.07
CA ASP A 169 0.26 -12.46 7.80
C ASP A 169 -1.01 -12.23 6.96
N GLY A 170 -1.83 -13.28 6.84
CA GLY A 170 -3.00 -13.26 5.96
C GLY A 170 -2.70 -13.29 4.45
N HIS A 171 -1.44 -13.31 4.03
CA HIS A 171 -1.06 -13.39 2.62
C HIS A 171 -0.78 -14.84 2.19
N PRO A 172 -1.10 -15.27 0.94
CA PRO A 172 -0.82 -16.64 0.46
C PRO A 172 0.64 -17.09 0.59
N LEU A 173 1.59 -16.15 0.62
CA LEU A 173 3.00 -16.45 0.84
C LEU A 173 3.27 -17.09 2.22
N ALA A 174 2.46 -16.78 3.24
CA ALA A 174 2.57 -17.42 4.56
C ALA A 174 2.39 -18.94 4.48
N ILE A 175 1.47 -19.41 3.63
CA ILE A 175 1.25 -20.84 3.39
C ILE A 175 2.50 -21.47 2.75
N ALA A 176 3.06 -20.82 1.72
CA ALA A 176 4.24 -21.33 1.05
C ALA A 176 5.48 -21.40 1.97
N VAL A 177 5.65 -20.40 2.84
CA VAL A 177 6.71 -20.40 3.88
C VAL A 177 6.45 -21.50 4.89
N GLY A 178 5.21 -21.67 5.37
CA GLY A 178 4.83 -22.75 6.29
C GLY A 178 5.09 -24.15 5.73
N GLU A 179 4.72 -24.40 4.48
CA GLU A 179 5.00 -25.65 3.80
C GLU A 179 6.51 -25.89 3.65
N TRP A 180 7.28 -24.85 3.37
CA TRP A 180 8.73 -24.94 3.30
C TRP A 180 9.30 -25.33 4.67
N VAL A 181 8.87 -24.68 5.75
CA VAL A 181 9.30 -25.00 7.13
C VAL A 181 9.04 -26.46 7.46
N ILE A 182 7.81 -26.96 7.19
CA ILE A 182 7.44 -28.35 7.46
C ILE A 182 8.33 -29.31 6.68
N ARG A 183 8.54 -29.07 5.39
CA ARG A 183 9.43 -29.91 4.55
C ARG A 183 10.84 -29.95 5.07
N GLN A 184 11.42 -28.81 5.45
CA GLN A 184 12.77 -28.73 5.98
C GLN A 184 12.90 -29.42 7.35
N ALA A 185 11.91 -29.23 8.23
CA ALA A 185 11.89 -29.88 9.54
C ALA A 185 11.81 -31.41 9.42
N ILE A 186 10.97 -31.95 8.53
CA ILE A 186 10.90 -33.38 8.25
C ILE A 186 12.23 -33.91 7.68
N ALA A 187 12.81 -33.19 6.72
CA ALA A 187 14.09 -33.59 6.12
C ALA A 187 15.20 -33.66 7.19
N GLN A 188 15.27 -32.68 8.08
CA GLN A 188 16.26 -32.67 9.16
C GLN A 188 15.99 -33.78 10.19
N SER A 189 14.75 -34.05 10.55
CA SER A 189 14.38 -35.15 11.44
C SER A 189 14.83 -36.50 10.87
N ASN A 190 14.65 -36.72 9.58
CA ASN A 190 15.09 -37.93 8.90
C ASN A 190 16.63 -38.07 8.90
N LEU A 191 17.35 -36.98 8.72
CA LEU A 191 18.82 -36.98 8.81
C LEU A 191 19.30 -37.37 10.22
N TRP A 192 18.71 -36.77 11.26
CA TRP A 192 19.02 -37.12 12.64
C TRP A 192 18.71 -38.57 12.98
N GLN A 193 17.58 -39.08 12.50
CA GLN A 193 17.21 -40.49 12.69
C GLN A 193 18.23 -41.43 12.04
N ALA A 194 18.72 -41.11 10.85
CA ALA A 194 19.77 -41.90 10.18
C ALA A 194 21.11 -41.89 10.95
N GLU A 195 21.38 -40.83 11.72
CA GLU A 195 22.55 -40.71 12.61
C GLU A 195 22.31 -41.30 14.02
N GLY A 196 21.15 -41.91 14.24
CA GLY A 196 20.79 -42.55 15.52
C GLY A 196 20.18 -41.60 16.55
N LEU A 197 19.89 -40.34 16.18
CA LEU A 197 19.24 -39.35 17.05
C LEU A 197 17.75 -39.28 16.74
N ILE A 198 16.91 -39.86 17.61
CA ILE A 198 15.47 -39.89 17.48
C ILE A 198 14.89 -38.74 18.33
N LEU A 199 14.66 -37.60 17.69
CA LEU A 199 14.06 -36.40 18.33
C LEU A 199 12.84 -35.93 17.55
N PRO A 200 11.66 -35.76 18.18
CA PRO A 200 10.53 -35.05 17.57
C PRO A 200 10.88 -33.57 17.36
N VAL A 201 10.47 -33.06 16.20
CA VAL A 201 10.65 -31.64 15.82
C VAL A 201 9.29 -30.95 15.79
#